data_16a423a687aefb4852d086985040a195
#
_entry.id   16a423a687aefb4852d086985040a195
#
_cell.length_a   1.000
_cell.length_b   1.000
_cell.length_c   1.000
_cell.angle_alpha   90.00
_cell.angle_beta   90.00
_cell.angle_gamma   90.00
#
_symmetry.space_group_name_H-M   'P 1'
#
loop_
_entity.id
_entity.type
_entity.pdbx_description
1 polymer ?
#
loop_
_entity_poly.entity_id
_entity_poly.type
_entity_poly.pdbx_seq_one_letter_code
_entity_poly.pdbx_strand_id
1 'polypeptide(L)'
;EIDGALRVESRVENKVLSNSVGNTSINIGTNNYFTQQIDGNITLAFTGQFAGSGYAQSWVMEIDHVSGNINWPAAVKWPGDTAPTLTAAKKHLFMFVTDDGGTTINGACLKDYVS
;
A
#
# COMPACT_ATOMS: atom_id res chain seq x y z
N GLU A 1 9.59 -7.58 26.01
CA GLU A 1 10.70 -7.11 25.16
C GLU A 1 11.59 -8.28 24.76
N ILE A 2 12.02 -8.29 23.51
CA ILE A 2 12.92 -9.31 22.97
C ILE A 2 14.29 -8.68 22.78
N ASP A 3 15.28 -9.18 23.51
CA ASP A 3 16.66 -8.80 23.33
C ASP A 3 17.33 -9.71 22.30
N GLY A 4 18.03 -9.13 21.34
CA GLY A 4 18.70 -9.85 20.28
C GLY A 4 17.81 -10.06 19.05
N ALA A 5 18.15 -11.04 18.24
CA ALA A 5 17.49 -11.30 16.97
C ALA A 5 16.26 -12.16 17.15
N LEU A 6 15.15 -11.76 16.55
CA LEU A 6 13.98 -12.60 16.38
C LEU A 6 14.14 -13.40 15.07
N ARG A 7 14.11 -14.72 15.17
CA ARG A 7 14.14 -15.60 14.02
C ARG A 7 12.76 -16.14 13.73
N VAL A 8 12.28 -15.90 12.50
CA VAL A 8 11.00 -16.40 12.01
C VAL A 8 11.28 -17.27 10.78
N GLU A 9 10.94 -18.55 10.86
CA GLU A 9 11.17 -19.48 9.75
C GLU A 9 10.06 -19.46 8.73
N SER A 10 8.85 -19.07 9.15
CA SER A 10 7.69 -18.94 8.28
C SER A 10 6.84 -17.79 8.77
N ARG A 11 6.28 -17.05 7.83
CA ARG A 11 5.48 -15.89 8.15
C ARG A 11 4.17 -15.92 7.38
N VAL A 12 3.06 -15.77 8.11
CA VAL A 12 1.72 -15.67 7.56
C VAL A 12 1.12 -14.36 8.04
N GLU A 13 0.58 -13.59 7.13
CA GLU A 13 0.00 -12.31 7.44
C GLU A 13 -1.50 -12.29 7.22
N ASN A 14 -2.20 -11.55 8.05
CA ASN A 14 -3.61 -11.28 7.83
C ASN A 14 -3.75 -10.28 6.69
N LYS A 15 -4.64 -10.61 5.77
CA LYS A 15 -4.99 -9.74 4.68
C LYS A 15 -6.19 -8.88 5.10
N VAL A 16 -6.11 -7.59 4.86
CA VAL A 16 -7.21 -6.66 5.11
C VAL A 16 -7.94 -6.42 3.79
N LEU A 17 -9.24 -6.69 3.79
CA LEU A 17 -10.11 -6.47 2.63
C LEU A 17 -10.86 -5.15 2.80
N SER A 18 -10.85 -4.33 1.77
CA SER A 18 -11.64 -3.10 1.72
C SER A 18 -12.32 -2.96 0.36
N ASN A 19 -13.57 -2.55 0.37
CA ASN A 19 -14.38 -2.35 -0.83
C ASN A 19 -15.03 -0.96 -0.81
N SER A 20 -14.31 0.05 -0.31
CA SER A 20 -14.85 1.39 -0.20
C SER A 20 -14.51 2.24 -1.42
N VAL A 21 -15.32 3.27 -1.64
CA VAL A 21 -15.08 4.34 -2.59
C VAL A 21 -15.04 5.66 -1.81
N GLY A 22 -14.55 6.72 -2.44
CA GLY A 22 -14.38 8.01 -1.78
C GLY A 22 -13.11 8.05 -0.95
N ASN A 23 -13.19 8.51 0.30
CA ASN A 23 -12.03 8.61 1.18
C ASN A 23 -11.78 7.28 1.89
N THR A 24 -10.59 6.73 1.74
CA THR A 24 -10.21 5.46 2.35
C THR A 24 -8.88 5.60 3.06
N SER A 25 -8.84 5.20 4.33
CA SER A 25 -7.62 5.19 5.13
C SER A 25 -7.10 3.77 5.30
N ILE A 26 -5.81 3.59 5.08
CA ILE A 26 -5.10 2.32 5.20
C ILE A 26 -4.13 2.43 6.38
N ASN A 27 -4.34 1.61 7.40
CA ASN A 27 -3.48 1.60 8.58
C ASN A 27 -2.32 0.62 8.37
N ILE A 28 -1.15 1.16 8.08
CA ILE A 28 0.05 0.37 7.81
C ILE A 28 0.80 -0.03 9.08
N GLY A 29 0.32 0.44 10.24
CA GLY A 29 0.93 0.11 11.53
C GLY A 29 0.46 -1.23 12.10
N THR A 30 -0.66 -1.76 11.63
CA THR A 30 -1.24 -3.00 12.15
C THR A 30 -1.15 -4.18 11.19
N ASN A 31 -1.08 -3.90 9.90
CA ASN A 31 -0.99 -4.93 8.85
C ASN A 31 -0.06 -4.43 7.76
N ASN A 32 0.39 -5.34 6.89
CA ASN A 32 1.21 -4.96 5.76
C ASN A 32 0.81 -5.66 4.45
N TYR A 33 -0.38 -6.23 4.41
CA TYR A 33 -0.99 -6.70 3.16
C TYR A 33 -2.44 -6.27 3.12
N PHE A 34 -2.83 -5.58 2.05
CA PHE A 34 -4.17 -5.04 1.91
C PHE A 34 -4.74 -5.40 0.55
N THR A 35 -6.04 -5.66 0.50
CA THR A 35 -6.78 -5.79 -0.75
C THR A 35 -7.82 -4.70 -0.84
N GLN A 36 -7.93 -4.08 -2.00
CA GLN A 36 -8.86 -2.99 -2.24
C GLN A 36 -9.52 -3.17 -3.58
N GLN A 37 -10.85 -3.21 -3.61
CA GLN A 37 -11.60 -3.07 -4.84
C GLN A 37 -11.88 -1.61 -5.11
N ILE A 38 -11.66 -1.15 -6.34
CA ILE A 38 -11.91 0.22 -6.75
C ILE A 38 -12.96 0.22 -7.84
N ASP A 39 -14.10 0.81 -7.52
CA ASP A 39 -15.24 0.96 -8.43
C ASP A 39 -15.74 2.40 -8.33
N GLY A 40 -14.94 3.32 -8.80
CA GLY A 40 -15.15 4.77 -8.72
C GLY A 40 -13.90 5.47 -8.23
N ASN A 41 -13.95 6.80 -8.15
CA ASN A 41 -12.82 7.60 -7.70
C ASN A 41 -12.60 7.42 -6.21
N ILE A 42 -11.34 7.27 -5.81
CA ILE A 42 -10.94 7.04 -4.43
C ILE A 42 -9.77 7.94 -4.07
N THR A 43 -9.79 8.47 -2.85
CA THR A 43 -8.67 9.20 -2.25
C THR A 43 -8.12 8.35 -1.12
N LEU A 44 -6.87 7.93 -1.25
CA LEU A 44 -6.18 7.10 -0.26
C LEU A 44 -5.40 7.96 0.72
N ALA A 45 -5.41 7.53 1.97
CA ALA A 45 -4.52 8.03 3.00
C ALA A 45 -3.86 6.85 3.70
N PHE A 46 -2.58 6.97 4.01
CA PHE A 46 -1.89 6.00 4.85
C PHE A 46 -1.77 6.55 6.26
N THR A 47 -2.09 5.70 7.23
CA THR A 47 -2.01 6.02 8.66
C THR A 47 -1.21 4.96 9.38
N GLY A 48 -0.83 5.20 10.63
CA GLY A 48 -0.08 4.23 11.41
C GLY A 48 1.42 4.21 11.12
N GLN A 49 1.95 5.29 10.54
CA GLN A 49 3.39 5.41 10.31
C GLN A 49 4.14 5.45 11.63
N PHE A 50 5.27 4.74 11.66
CA PHE A 50 6.16 4.75 12.82
C PHE A 50 7.16 5.90 12.69
N ALA A 51 7.08 6.86 13.60
CA ALA A 51 7.85 8.08 13.52
C ALA A 51 9.28 7.96 14.06
N GLY A 52 9.67 6.81 14.60
CA GLY A 52 11.02 6.61 15.13
C GLY A 52 12.08 6.57 14.03
N SER A 53 13.27 7.09 14.33
CA SER A 53 14.39 7.02 13.39
C SER A 53 15.02 5.62 13.38
N GLY A 54 15.56 5.22 12.23
CA GLY A 54 16.21 3.92 12.07
C GLY A 54 15.26 2.77 11.80
N TYR A 55 13.99 3.05 11.50
CA TYR A 55 13.00 2.03 11.19
C TYR A 55 12.47 2.21 9.78
N ALA A 56 12.09 1.08 9.18
CA ALA A 56 11.41 1.07 7.90
C ALA A 56 10.11 0.28 7.99
N GLN A 57 9.13 0.70 7.21
CA GLN A 57 7.87 -0.02 7.05
C GLN A 57 7.66 -0.30 5.57
N SER A 58 7.16 -1.48 5.27
CA SER A 58 6.79 -1.86 3.91
C SER A 58 5.44 -2.55 3.91
N TRP A 59 4.68 -2.37 2.83
CA TRP A 59 3.38 -3.02 2.70
C TRP A 59 3.06 -3.23 1.23
N VAL A 60 2.13 -4.14 1.00
CA VAL A 60 1.64 -4.51 -0.31
C VAL A 60 0.16 -4.20 -0.40
N MET A 61 -0.28 -3.65 -1.51
CA MET A 61 -1.70 -3.49 -1.82
C MET A 61 -2.03 -4.22 -3.11
N GLU A 62 -3.00 -5.11 -3.04
CA GLU A 62 -3.60 -5.74 -4.20
C GLU A 62 -4.84 -4.93 -4.58
N ILE A 63 -4.83 -4.33 -5.76
CA ILE A 63 -5.92 -3.48 -6.22
C ILE A 63 -6.68 -4.20 -7.32
N ASP A 64 -7.96 -4.47 -7.06
CA ASP A 64 -8.90 -4.97 -8.06
C ASP A 64 -9.60 -3.75 -8.66
N HIS A 65 -9.15 -3.34 -9.83
CA HIS A 65 -9.58 -2.10 -10.47
C HIS A 65 -10.76 -2.37 -11.41
N VAL A 66 -11.94 -1.96 -10.99
CA VAL A 66 -13.15 -2.02 -11.83
C VAL A 66 -13.25 -0.73 -12.65
N SER A 67 -13.23 0.42 -11.99
CA SER A 67 -13.29 1.73 -12.64
C SER A 67 -12.77 2.80 -11.70
N GLY A 68 -12.58 4.01 -12.23
CA GLY A 68 -12.21 5.19 -11.45
C GLY A 68 -10.71 5.40 -11.33
N ASN A 69 -10.36 6.46 -10.63
CA ASN A 69 -8.99 6.91 -10.42
C ASN A 69 -8.64 6.90 -8.94
N ILE A 70 -7.35 6.72 -8.66
CA ILE A 70 -6.82 6.80 -7.31
C ILE A 70 -6.09 8.11 -7.13
N ASN A 71 -6.50 8.89 -6.12
CA ASN A 71 -5.71 10.02 -5.63
C ASN A 71 -4.80 9.50 -4.52
N TRP A 72 -3.52 9.40 -4.82
CA TRP A 72 -2.51 8.93 -3.89
C TRP A 72 -2.11 10.03 -2.91
N PRO A 73 -1.67 9.70 -1.69
CA PRO A 73 -1.10 10.69 -0.79
C PRO A 73 0.09 11.42 -1.44
N ALA A 74 0.24 12.69 -1.12
CA ALA A 74 1.32 13.51 -1.69
C ALA A 74 2.72 12.99 -1.33
N ALA A 75 2.85 12.26 -0.22
CA ALA A 75 4.11 11.66 0.21
C ALA A 75 4.58 10.52 -0.71
N VAL A 76 3.68 9.94 -1.50
CA VAL A 76 4.03 8.83 -2.39
C VAL A 76 4.81 9.34 -3.59
N LYS A 77 5.97 8.72 -3.82
CA LYS A 77 6.86 9.01 -4.95
C LYS A 77 6.93 7.79 -5.85
N TRP A 78 6.85 8.01 -7.14
CA TRP A 78 6.82 6.97 -8.15
C TRP A 78 8.10 6.96 -8.98
N PRO A 79 8.52 5.79 -9.49
CA PRO A 79 9.60 5.75 -10.46
C PRO A 79 9.30 6.67 -11.65
N GLY A 80 10.28 7.50 -12.04
CA GLY A 80 10.09 8.46 -13.12
C GLY A 80 9.10 9.57 -12.82
N ASP A 81 8.75 9.75 -11.54
CA ASP A 81 7.82 10.79 -11.08
C ASP A 81 6.42 10.71 -11.72
N THR A 82 6.02 9.51 -12.10
CA THR A 82 4.73 9.29 -12.75
C THR A 82 3.99 8.14 -12.07
N ALA A 83 2.82 8.43 -11.53
CA ALA A 83 1.93 7.41 -10.99
C ALA A 83 1.45 6.48 -12.10
N PRO A 84 1.32 5.16 -11.83
CA PRO A 84 0.86 4.23 -12.84
C PRO A 84 -0.58 4.50 -13.23
N THR A 85 -0.88 4.35 -14.52
CA THR A 85 -2.25 4.35 -15.04
C THR A 85 -2.77 2.93 -14.98
N LEU A 86 -3.90 2.74 -14.31
CA LEU A 86 -4.47 1.41 -14.09
C LEU A 86 -5.44 1.03 -15.20
N THR A 87 -5.33 -0.21 -15.65
CA THR A 87 -6.26 -0.80 -16.62
C THR A 87 -7.48 -1.32 -15.89
N ALA A 88 -8.68 -0.99 -16.38
CA ALA A 88 -9.93 -1.49 -15.83
C ALA A 88 -10.05 -3.01 -16.03
N ALA A 89 -10.77 -3.66 -15.12
CA ALA A 89 -11.00 -5.11 -15.11
C ALA A 89 -9.73 -5.94 -14.93
N LYS A 90 -8.70 -5.36 -14.34
CA LYS A 90 -7.43 -6.03 -14.03
C LYS A 90 -7.07 -5.85 -12.58
N LYS A 91 -6.25 -6.74 -12.06
CA LYS A 91 -5.62 -6.62 -10.75
C LYS A 91 -4.22 -6.05 -10.89
N HIS A 92 -3.83 -5.27 -9.89
CA HIS A 92 -2.52 -4.64 -9.84
C HIS A 92 -1.92 -4.82 -8.46
N LEU A 93 -0.62 -5.09 -8.39
CA LEU A 93 0.11 -5.16 -7.12
C LEU A 93 0.93 -3.91 -6.92
N PHE A 94 0.71 -3.25 -5.80
CA PHE A 94 1.48 -2.09 -5.39
C PHE A 94 2.36 -2.46 -4.20
N MET A 95 3.58 -1.97 -4.22
CA MET A 95 4.52 -2.13 -3.12
C MET A 95 4.98 -0.75 -2.68
N PHE A 96 4.98 -0.55 -1.37
CA PHE A 96 5.36 0.73 -0.76
C PHE A 96 6.37 0.49 0.34
N VAL A 97 7.29 1.43 0.48
CA VAL A 97 8.26 1.45 1.56
C VAL A 97 8.50 2.87 2.03
N THR A 98 8.63 3.03 3.32
CA THR A 98 9.06 4.28 3.94
C THR A 98 10.10 3.99 5.02
N ASP A 99 11.11 4.83 5.13
CA ASP A 99 12.13 4.75 6.18
C ASP A 99 12.30 6.06 6.94
N ASP A 100 11.37 6.97 6.77
CA ASP A 100 11.39 8.30 7.41
C ASP A 100 10.05 8.66 8.05
N GLY A 101 9.32 7.66 8.52
CA GLY A 101 8.04 7.88 9.21
C GLY A 101 6.92 8.33 8.29
N GLY A 102 7.00 8.02 7.01
CA GLY A 102 5.97 8.38 6.05
C GLY A 102 6.10 9.76 5.43
N THR A 103 7.19 10.47 5.67
CA THR A 103 7.46 11.74 5.00
C THR A 103 7.65 11.52 3.51
N THR A 104 8.35 10.47 3.15
CA THR A 104 8.50 9.98 1.78
C THR A 104 8.12 8.52 1.73
N ILE A 105 7.22 8.16 0.83
CA ILE A 105 6.78 6.78 0.60
C ILE A 105 7.12 6.44 -0.85
N ASN A 106 8.04 5.51 -1.05
CA ASN A 106 8.40 5.06 -2.38
C ASN A 106 7.47 3.94 -2.81
N GLY A 107 6.80 4.14 -3.94
CA GLY A 107 5.84 3.19 -4.48
C GLY A 107 6.27 2.60 -5.81
N ALA A 108 5.85 1.38 -6.05
CA ALA A 108 6.02 0.68 -7.32
C ALA A 108 4.80 -0.17 -7.62
N CYS A 109 4.57 -0.47 -8.88
CA CYS A 109 3.39 -1.21 -9.31
C CYS A 109 3.74 -2.25 -10.36
N LEU A 110 3.24 -3.46 -10.18
CA LEU A 110 3.17 -4.50 -11.21
C LEU A 110 1.72 -4.58 -11.68
N LYS A 111 1.50 -4.39 -12.98
CA LYS A 111 0.17 -4.16 -13.53
C LYS A 111 -0.37 -5.35 -14.31
N ASP A 112 -1.69 -5.31 -14.48
CA ASP A 112 -2.41 -6.09 -15.49
C ASP A 112 -2.44 -7.59 -15.23
N TYR A 113 -2.52 -7.99 -13.96
CA TYR A 113 -2.81 -9.38 -13.63
C TYR A 113 -4.23 -9.74 -14.06
N VAL A 114 -4.39 -10.94 -14.58
CA VAL A 114 -5.71 -11.48 -14.93
C VAL A 114 -6.51 -11.66 -13.64
N SER A 115 -7.69 -11.07 -13.65
CA SER A 115 -8.58 -11.18 -12.50
C SER A 115 -9.48 -12.42 -12.57
#